data_57f8b461ec679a8aad387374eeeb0e33
#
_entry.id   57f8b461ec679a8aad387374eeeb0e33
#
_cell.length_a   1.000
_cell.length_b   1.000
_cell.length_c   1.000
_cell.angle_alpha   90.00
_cell.angle_beta   90.00
_cell.angle_gamma   90.00
#
_symmetry.space_group_name_H-M   'P 1'
#
loop_
_entity.id
_entity.type
_entity.pdbx_description
1 polymer ?
#
loop_
_entity_poly.entity_id
_entity_poly.type
_entity_poly.pdbx_seq_one_letter_code
_entity_poly.pdbx_strand_id
1 'polypeptide(L)'
;MPLNWEEVEKKIQSNFPPFLRLEGRKGEVELYITAPLREIRSRFDKPINLGVTTVDKVLQNVFTWNMPISIIRALIDVLKDIDKNHTVYKVVISWLGEGRRRRYELLSYEEVKDKKIVQKIAELIKEYDGLVQLLKGEEAE
;
A
#
# COMPACT_ATOMS: atom_id res chain seq x y z
N MET A 1 4.48 -27.21 -3.27
CA MET A 1 3.35 -27.09 -4.21
C MET A 1 3.75 -26.30 -5.44
N PRO A 2 3.40 -26.77 -6.63
CA PRO A 2 3.67 -25.97 -7.82
C PRO A 2 2.81 -24.69 -7.81
N LEU A 3 3.39 -23.61 -8.29
CA LEU A 3 2.70 -22.34 -8.41
C LEU A 3 1.56 -22.44 -9.43
N ASN A 4 0.46 -21.77 -9.15
CA ASN A 4 -0.61 -21.61 -10.13
C ASN A 4 -0.22 -20.48 -11.08
N TRP A 5 0.31 -20.84 -12.25
CA TRP A 5 0.84 -19.89 -13.23
C TRP A 5 -0.20 -18.94 -13.80
N GLU A 6 -1.47 -19.37 -13.88
CA GLU A 6 -2.55 -18.48 -14.32
C GLU A 6 -2.77 -17.33 -13.33
N GLU A 7 -2.74 -17.63 -12.04
CA GLU A 7 -2.80 -16.57 -11.00
C GLU A 7 -1.58 -15.67 -11.03
N VAL A 8 -0.41 -16.25 -11.19
CA VAL A 8 0.84 -15.51 -11.27
C VAL A 8 0.82 -14.54 -12.44
N GLU A 9 0.41 -15.00 -13.63
CA GLU A 9 0.30 -14.14 -14.81
C GLU A 9 -0.71 -13.02 -14.62
N LYS A 10 -1.86 -13.29 -14.02
CA LYS A 10 -2.86 -12.27 -13.70
C LYS A 10 -2.29 -11.20 -12.76
N LYS A 11 -1.54 -11.62 -11.75
CA LYS A 11 -0.92 -10.69 -10.79
C LYS A 11 0.15 -9.84 -11.44
N ILE A 12 0.94 -10.40 -12.36
CA ILE A 12 1.97 -9.65 -13.13
C ILE A 12 1.30 -8.60 -14.01
N GLN A 13 0.24 -8.97 -14.71
CA GLN A 13 -0.48 -8.06 -15.61
C GLN A 13 -1.20 -6.95 -14.87
N SER A 14 -1.57 -7.17 -13.60
CA SER A 14 -2.35 -6.24 -12.78
C SER A 14 -1.53 -5.44 -11.78
N ASN A 15 -0.35 -4.93 -12.15
CA ASN A 15 0.48 -4.11 -11.23
C ASN A 15 0.66 -4.74 -9.85
N PHE A 16 1.61 -5.62 -9.72
CA PHE A 16 1.85 -6.36 -8.48
C PHE A 16 2.86 -5.62 -7.57
N PRO A 17 2.60 -5.38 -6.27
CA PRO A 17 1.31 -5.59 -5.63
C PRO A 17 0.24 -4.67 -6.20
N PRO A 18 -1.05 -5.09 -6.15
CA PRO A 18 -2.11 -4.29 -6.75
C PRO A 18 -2.22 -2.92 -6.09
N PHE A 19 -2.60 -1.91 -6.87
CA PHE A 19 -2.86 -0.58 -6.34
C PHE A 19 -4.18 -0.58 -5.57
N LEU A 20 -4.17 0.09 -4.42
CA LEU A 20 -5.40 0.31 -3.65
C LEU A 20 -6.31 1.25 -4.41
N ARG A 21 -7.56 0.86 -4.57
CA ARG A 21 -8.60 1.69 -5.20
C ARG A 21 -9.66 2.03 -4.17
N LEU A 22 -9.91 3.32 -4.01
CA LEU A 22 -10.98 3.84 -3.15
C LEU A 22 -12.15 4.20 -4.05
N GLU A 23 -13.17 3.35 -4.06
CA GLU A 23 -14.29 3.46 -4.97
C GLU A 23 -15.45 4.28 -4.39
N GLY A 24 -16.25 4.89 -5.29
CA GLY A 24 -17.41 5.66 -4.92
C GLY A 24 -17.13 7.14 -4.69
N ARG A 25 -18.20 7.93 -4.60
CA ARG A 25 -18.14 9.39 -4.43
C ARG A 25 -17.87 9.79 -2.99
N LYS A 26 -18.14 8.92 -2.05
CA LYS A 26 -17.97 9.17 -0.62
C LYS A 26 -17.63 7.85 0.07
N GLY A 27 -16.70 7.90 0.98
CA GLY A 27 -16.36 6.71 1.74
C GLY A 27 -15.43 6.99 2.90
N GLU A 28 -15.23 5.96 3.69
CA GLU A 28 -14.30 5.96 4.82
C GLU A 28 -13.67 4.58 4.88
N VAL A 29 -12.38 4.52 5.14
CA VAL A 29 -11.65 3.25 5.23
C VAL A 29 -10.61 3.31 6.33
N GLU A 30 -10.42 2.16 7.00
CA GLU A 30 -9.37 1.93 7.97
C GLU A 30 -8.34 1.00 7.34
N LEU A 31 -7.08 1.41 7.38
CA LEU A 31 -5.97 0.71 6.72
C LEU A 31 -4.75 0.67 7.62
N TYR A 32 -3.92 -0.37 7.44
CA TYR A 32 -2.59 -0.41 8.01
C TYR A 32 -1.58 0.00 6.94
N ILE A 33 -0.64 0.88 7.31
CA ILE A 33 0.44 1.30 6.42
C ILE A 33 1.80 0.99 7.04
N THR A 34 2.74 0.59 6.21
CA THR A 34 4.11 0.27 6.65
C THR A 34 5.09 0.30 5.46
N ALA A 35 6.35 0.01 5.72
CA ALA A 35 7.37 -0.12 4.67
C ALA A 35 7.13 -1.36 3.79
N PRO A 36 7.63 -1.40 2.55
CA PRO A 36 8.43 -0.35 1.92
C PRO A 36 7.60 0.79 1.34
N LEU A 37 8.21 1.98 1.29
CA LEU A 37 7.68 3.09 0.52
C LEU A 37 8.38 3.12 -0.83
N ARG A 38 7.67 3.53 -1.86
CA ARG A 38 8.19 3.58 -3.23
C ARG A 38 7.83 4.87 -3.91
N GLU A 39 8.77 5.38 -4.71
CA GLU A 39 8.49 6.47 -5.63
C GLU A 39 7.80 5.90 -6.86
N ILE A 40 6.65 6.46 -7.21
CA ILE A 40 5.89 6.06 -8.38
C ILE A 40 6.06 7.15 -9.43
N ARG A 41 6.69 6.81 -10.56
CA ARG A 41 6.84 7.75 -11.67
C ARG A 41 5.60 7.78 -12.54
N SER A 42 5.13 8.98 -12.82
CA SER A 42 4.05 9.21 -13.76
C SER A 42 4.58 9.12 -15.20
N ARG A 43 3.73 8.69 -16.15
CA ARG A 43 4.05 8.61 -17.58
C ARG A 43 4.28 9.97 -18.25
N PHE A 44 3.99 11.09 -17.58
CA PHE A 44 3.90 12.42 -18.19
C PHE A 44 4.80 13.47 -17.53
N ASP A 45 6.00 13.10 -17.11
CA ASP A 45 6.93 14.03 -16.43
C ASP A 45 6.30 14.80 -15.26
N LYS A 46 5.26 14.23 -14.67
CA LYS A 46 4.62 14.81 -13.48
C LYS A 46 5.44 14.52 -12.23
N PRO A 47 5.22 15.29 -11.16
CA PRO A 47 5.92 15.06 -9.89
C PRO A 47 5.80 13.60 -9.44
N ILE A 48 6.86 13.13 -8.85
CA ILE A 48 6.94 11.77 -8.29
C ILE A 48 5.84 11.59 -7.24
N ASN A 49 5.06 10.53 -7.38
CA ASN A 49 4.09 10.13 -6.39
C ASN A 49 4.71 9.15 -5.40
N LEU A 50 4.23 9.16 -4.18
CA LEU A 50 4.67 8.24 -3.14
C LEU A 50 3.66 7.11 -2.97
N GLY A 51 4.15 5.88 -3.08
CA GLY A 51 3.37 4.68 -2.76
C GLY A 51 3.81 4.08 -1.44
N VAL A 52 2.87 3.73 -0.59
CA VAL A 52 3.13 3.07 0.68
C VAL A 52 2.53 1.67 0.67
N THR A 53 3.21 0.73 1.31
CA THR A 53 2.68 -0.63 1.49
C THR A 53 1.50 -0.58 2.45
N THR A 54 0.38 -1.11 2.02
CA THR A 54 -0.88 -1.02 2.73
C THR A 54 -1.48 -2.41 2.90
N VAL A 55 -2.03 -2.67 4.08
CA VAL A 55 -2.73 -3.92 4.40
C VAL A 55 -4.14 -3.56 4.82
N ASP A 56 -5.11 -4.34 4.35
CA ASP A 56 -6.51 -4.12 4.67
C ASP A 56 -6.83 -4.43 6.14
N LYS A 57 -7.94 -3.91 6.61
CA LYS A 57 -8.42 -4.04 7.97
C LYS A 57 -8.54 -5.50 8.43
N VAL A 58 -8.89 -6.40 7.51
CA VAL A 58 -9.08 -7.83 7.82
C VAL A 58 -7.79 -8.65 7.72
N LEU A 59 -6.66 -8.01 7.43
CA LEU A 59 -5.33 -8.63 7.37
C LEU A 59 -5.26 -9.77 6.35
N GLN A 60 -5.80 -9.55 5.16
CA GLN A 60 -5.82 -10.56 4.09
C GLN A 60 -5.11 -10.12 2.82
N ASN A 61 -5.13 -8.83 2.51
CA ASN A 61 -4.62 -8.33 1.25
C ASN A 61 -3.57 -7.24 1.44
N VAL A 62 -2.54 -7.27 0.60
CA VAL A 62 -1.50 -6.25 0.54
C VAL A 62 -1.68 -5.42 -0.73
N PHE A 63 -1.59 -4.11 -0.59
CA PHE A 63 -1.72 -3.17 -1.70
C PHE A 63 -0.58 -2.17 -1.70
N THR A 64 -0.36 -1.53 -2.83
CA THR A 64 0.38 -0.28 -2.92
C THR A 64 -0.64 0.86 -2.97
N TRP A 65 -0.57 1.77 -2.00
CA TRP A 65 -1.44 2.93 -1.98
C TRP A 65 -0.68 4.14 -2.51
N ASN A 66 -1.13 4.61 -3.67
CA ASN A 66 -0.62 5.85 -4.23
C ASN A 66 -1.28 7.00 -3.46
N MET A 67 -0.52 7.59 -2.54
CA MET A 67 -1.06 8.53 -1.56
C MET A 67 -1.37 9.89 -2.18
N PRO A 68 -2.55 10.46 -1.87
CA PRO A 68 -2.83 11.86 -2.21
C PRO A 68 -1.85 12.80 -1.51
N ILE A 69 -1.48 13.89 -2.18
CA ILE A 69 -0.51 14.87 -1.65
C ILE A 69 -0.94 15.42 -0.29
N SER A 70 -2.24 15.69 -0.12
CA SER A 70 -2.77 16.18 1.16
C SER A 70 -2.53 15.23 2.32
N ILE A 71 -2.66 13.92 2.06
CA ILE A 71 -2.41 12.89 3.07
C ILE A 71 -0.90 12.75 3.33
N ILE A 72 -0.07 12.81 2.29
CA ILE A 72 1.39 12.79 2.44
C ILE A 72 1.84 13.92 3.36
N ARG A 73 1.35 15.13 3.12
CA ARG A 73 1.69 16.30 3.96
C ARG A 73 1.25 16.13 5.41
N ALA A 74 0.06 15.56 5.62
CA ALA A 74 -0.46 15.32 6.96
C ALA A 74 0.31 14.24 7.72
N LEU A 75 0.91 13.29 7.01
CA LEU A 75 1.60 12.13 7.58
C LEU A 75 3.12 12.16 7.38
N ILE A 76 3.70 13.29 7.03
CA ILE A 76 5.13 13.34 6.64
C ILE A 76 6.05 12.75 7.72
N ASP A 77 5.84 13.07 8.97
CA ASP A 77 6.67 12.55 10.08
C ASP A 77 6.43 11.06 10.32
N VAL A 78 5.18 10.62 10.18
CA VAL A 78 4.80 9.19 10.26
C VAL A 78 5.47 8.41 9.13
N LEU A 79 5.47 8.94 7.92
CA LEU A 79 6.09 8.29 6.76
C LEU A 79 7.60 8.17 6.91
N LYS A 80 8.24 9.18 7.47
CA LYS A 80 9.67 9.13 7.78
C LYS A 80 9.99 8.05 8.82
N ASP A 81 9.17 7.91 9.83
CA ASP A 81 9.31 6.87 10.84
C ASP A 81 9.11 5.48 10.23
N ILE A 82 8.10 5.31 9.41
CA ILE A 82 7.85 4.05 8.70
C ILE A 82 9.05 3.66 7.84
N ASP A 83 9.56 4.59 7.05
CA ASP A 83 10.69 4.34 6.15
C ASP A 83 11.96 3.95 6.91
N LYS A 84 12.22 4.61 8.03
CA LYS A 84 13.42 4.38 8.84
C LYS A 84 13.31 3.14 9.73
N ASN A 85 12.18 2.95 10.40
CA ASN A 85 12.03 1.95 11.47
C ASN A 85 11.08 0.81 11.12
N HIS A 86 10.47 0.82 9.93
CA HIS A 86 9.48 -0.16 9.51
C HIS A 86 8.28 -0.25 10.47
N THR A 87 7.94 0.85 11.10
CA THR A 87 6.80 0.94 12.01
C THR A 87 5.49 0.72 11.27
N VAL A 88 4.50 0.15 11.94
CA VAL A 88 3.15 -0.05 11.38
C VAL A 88 2.23 0.98 12.01
N TYR A 89 1.47 1.67 11.16
CA TYR A 89 0.46 2.63 11.61
C TYR A 89 -0.91 2.23 11.09
N LYS A 90 -1.92 2.45 11.89
CA LYS A 90 -3.32 2.34 11.48
C LYS A 90 -3.81 3.73 11.14
N VAL A 91 -4.37 3.91 9.97
CA VAL A 91 -4.90 5.19 9.51
C VAL A 91 -6.36 5.03 9.13
N VAL A 92 -7.15 6.05 9.41
CA VAL A 92 -8.54 6.14 8.98
C VAL A 92 -8.64 7.37 8.09
N ILE A 93 -9.09 7.16 6.87
CA ILE A 93 -9.25 8.22 5.88
C ILE A 93 -10.67 8.23 5.33
N SER A 94 -11.13 9.41 4.97
CA SER A 94 -12.39 9.59 4.26
C SER A 94 -12.14 10.30 2.94
N TRP A 95 -13.08 10.18 2.03
CA TRP A 95 -13.01 10.90 0.77
C TRP A 95 -14.40 11.36 0.33
N LEU A 96 -14.41 12.41 -0.47
CA LEU A 96 -15.61 12.99 -1.06
C LEU A 96 -15.28 13.48 -2.46
N GLY A 97 -16.16 13.20 -3.43
CA GLY A 97 -16.04 13.65 -4.80
C GLY A 97 -15.45 12.60 -5.74
N GLU A 98 -15.34 12.97 -7.01
CA GLU A 98 -14.84 12.10 -8.07
C GLU A 98 -13.68 12.73 -8.83
N GLY A 99 -12.79 11.86 -9.34
CA GLY A 99 -11.68 12.24 -10.19
C GLY A 99 -10.78 13.30 -9.56
N ARG A 100 -10.49 14.36 -10.33
CA ARG A 100 -9.62 15.46 -9.87
C ARG A 100 -10.24 16.32 -8.78
N ARG A 101 -11.54 16.24 -8.58
CA ARG A 101 -12.26 16.97 -7.53
C ARG A 101 -12.38 16.20 -6.24
N ARG A 102 -11.88 14.96 -6.20
CA ARG A 102 -11.91 14.14 -4.99
C ARG A 102 -11.03 14.76 -3.92
N ARG A 103 -11.58 14.90 -2.73
CA ARG A 103 -10.86 15.37 -1.54
C ARG A 103 -10.72 14.25 -0.55
N TYR A 104 -9.54 14.15 0.05
CA TYR A 104 -9.23 13.16 1.07
C TYR A 104 -8.98 13.85 2.40
N GLU A 105 -9.45 13.24 3.47
CA GLU A 105 -9.26 13.74 4.82
C GLU A 105 -8.71 12.62 5.70
N LEU A 106 -7.65 12.93 6.44
CA LEU A 106 -7.10 12.05 7.45
C LEU A 106 -7.91 12.23 8.74
N LEU A 107 -8.67 11.21 9.13
CA LEU A 107 -9.50 11.26 10.33
C LEU A 107 -8.72 10.91 11.59
N SER A 108 -7.86 9.89 11.51
CA SER A 108 -7.00 9.49 12.62
C SER A 108 -5.81 8.66 12.15
N TYR A 109 -4.79 8.61 12.98
CA TYR A 109 -3.66 7.71 12.80
C TYR A 109 -3.10 7.33 14.18
N GLU A 110 -2.63 6.10 14.30
CA GLU A 110 -1.96 5.64 15.53
C GLU A 110 -0.95 4.54 15.21
N GLU A 111 0.11 4.49 16.01
CA GLU A 111 1.08 3.41 15.93
C GLU A 111 0.45 2.11 16.41
N VAL A 112 0.63 1.03 15.66
CA VAL A 112 0.15 -0.29 16.05
C VAL A 112 1.15 -0.93 17.00
N LYS A 113 0.75 -1.12 18.24
CA LYS A 113 1.59 -1.71 19.30
C LYS A 113 1.27 -3.19 19.54
N ASP A 114 0.18 -3.69 19.00
CA ASP A 114 -0.20 -5.10 19.12
C ASP A 114 0.77 -5.95 18.27
N LYS A 115 1.60 -6.71 18.96
CA LYS A 115 2.62 -7.55 18.34
C LYS A 115 2.05 -8.60 17.39
N LYS A 116 0.86 -9.09 17.66
CA LYS A 116 0.19 -10.09 16.80
C LYS A 116 -0.20 -9.50 15.46
N ILE A 117 -0.72 -8.28 15.46
CA ILE A 117 -1.08 -7.56 14.24
C ILE A 117 0.17 -7.23 13.43
N VAL A 118 1.20 -6.68 14.08
CA VAL A 118 2.47 -6.34 13.42
C VAL A 118 3.10 -7.59 12.79
N GLN A 119 3.11 -8.70 13.50
CA GLN A 119 3.66 -9.96 13.00
C GLN A 119 2.86 -10.48 11.79
N LYS A 120 1.54 -10.43 11.86
CA LYS A 120 0.67 -10.87 10.75
C LYS A 120 0.92 -10.03 9.50
N ILE A 121 1.04 -8.72 9.65
CA ILE A 121 1.34 -7.81 8.54
C ILE A 121 2.70 -8.12 7.95
N ALA A 122 3.73 -8.33 8.78
CA ALA A 122 5.07 -8.70 8.33
C ALA A 122 5.06 -10.00 7.52
N GLU A 123 4.32 -11.01 7.97
CA GLU A 123 4.18 -12.28 7.27
C GLU A 123 3.52 -12.11 5.90
N LEU A 124 2.45 -11.32 5.82
CA LEU A 124 1.77 -11.04 4.56
C LEU A 124 2.69 -10.34 3.55
N ILE A 125 3.43 -9.35 3.99
CA ILE A 125 4.37 -8.60 3.15
C ILE A 125 5.49 -9.53 2.67
N LYS A 126 6.00 -10.38 3.54
CA LYS A 126 7.06 -11.34 3.21
C LYS A 126 6.59 -12.33 2.14
N GLU A 127 5.36 -12.81 2.23
CA GLU A 127 4.77 -13.68 1.21
C GLU A 127 4.74 -13.00 -0.16
N TYR A 128 4.35 -11.73 -0.20
CA TYR A 128 4.33 -10.93 -1.41
C TYR A 128 5.74 -10.73 -1.99
N ASP A 129 6.69 -10.37 -1.16
CA ASP A 129 8.09 -10.18 -1.58
C ASP A 129 8.68 -11.47 -2.13
N GLY A 130 8.41 -12.60 -1.48
CA GLY A 130 8.84 -13.91 -1.94
C GLY A 130 8.29 -14.25 -3.32
N LEU A 131 7.03 -13.95 -3.56
CA LEU A 131 6.39 -14.16 -4.86
C LEU A 131 6.98 -13.26 -5.94
N VAL A 132 7.21 -11.99 -5.64
CA VAL A 132 7.85 -11.04 -6.55
C VAL A 132 9.27 -11.48 -6.91
N GLN A 133 10.05 -11.93 -5.94
CA GLN A 133 11.41 -12.41 -6.19
C GLN A 133 11.44 -13.68 -7.04
N LEU A 134 10.49 -14.59 -6.83
CA LEU A 134 10.34 -15.78 -7.64
C LEU A 134 10.08 -15.42 -9.11
N LEU A 135 9.21 -14.46 -9.36
CA LEU A 135 8.89 -13.97 -10.69
C LEU A 135 10.11 -13.31 -11.35
N LYS A 136 10.85 -12.50 -10.58
CA LYS A 136 12.10 -11.87 -11.08
C LYS A 136 13.20 -12.88 -11.35
N GLY A 137 13.31 -13.92 -10.52
CA GLY A 137 14.29 -14.98 -10.70
C GLY A 137 14.10 -15.74 -12.00
N GLU A 138 12.87 -15.98 -12.42
CA GLU A 138 12.56 -16.62 -13.69
C GLU A 138 12.82 -15.71 -14.90
N GLU A 139 12.59 -14.41 -14.76
CA GLU A 139 12.90 -13.43 -15.81
C GLU A 139 14.42 -13.26 -16.01
N ALA A 140 15.23 -13.54 -15.00
CA ALA A 140 16.67 -13.40 -15.05
C ALA A 140 17.38 -14.58 -15.74
N GLU A 141 16.67 -15.67 -15.94
CA GLU A 141 17.18 -16.82 -16.69
C GLU A 141 16.83 -16.70 -18.18
#